data_85f375ad10247361f004c03aab530511
#
_entry.id   85f375ad10247361f004c03aab530511
#
_cell.length_a   1.000
_cell.length_b   1.000
_cell.length_c   1.000
_cell.angle_alpha   90.00
_cell.angle_beta   90.00
_cell.angle_gamma   90.00
#
_symmetry.space_group_name_H-M   'P 1'
#
loop_
_entity.id
_entity.type
_entity.pdbx_description
1 polymer ?
#
loop_
_entity_poly.entity_id
_entity_poly.type
_entity_poly.pdbx_seq_one_letter_code
_entity_poly.pdbx_strand_id
1 'polypeptide(L)'
;MSEYVALIPAAGVGARAQLKLAKQFNLVGKKTIIEFAIDPFLKDENCKTIYVVVAEDTEAWEALPISQHNKIKTCIGASTRMLSVLNGLQEIKEDEDKSILVAVHDAARPCLDLKDLLGLMEKAQDEIKEDGQGCYLSYQPSESVNLIKNEKVQKSLDRNDVWLSATPQVFCLEDLLSALSKANDDEKVFTDEVSAMLHYFKKDISIHPCNKTNIKVTKKEDLETVEQYLNCLLYTSDAADETT
;
A
#
# COMPACT_ATOMS: atom_id res chain seq x y z
N MET A 1 13.60 14.46 -5.88
CA MET A 1 13.32 13.01 -5.82
C MET A 1 13.31 12.45 -7.24
N SER A 2 13.72 11.18 -7.42
CA SER A 2 13.60 10.50 -8.72
C SER A 2 12.14 10.10 -8.95
N GLU A 3 11.74 9.95 -10.23
CA GLU A 3 10.42 9.42 -10.57
C GLU A 3 10.23 7.99 -10.05
N TYR A 4 8.99 7.63 -9.75
CA TYR A 4 8.58 6.31 -9.33
C TYR A 4 7.17 6.00 -9.85
N VAL A 5 6.73 4.74 -9.71
CA VAL A 5 5.37 4.33 -10.01
C VAL A 5 4.67 3.78 -8.77
N ALA A 6 3.36 3.97 -8.70
CA ALA A 6 2.53 3.36 -7.67
C ALA A 6 1.81 2.11 -8.21
N LEU A 7 1.64 1.10 -7.38
CA LEU A 7 0.89 -0.12 -7.67
C LEU A 7 -0.18 -0.34 -6.61
N ILE A 8 -1.46 -0.32 -7.02
CA ILE A 8 -2.61 -0.37 -6.13
C ILE A 8 -3.39 -1.67 -6.37
N PRO A 9 -3.13 -2.76 -5.62
CA PRO A 9 -3.90 -4.00 -5.74
C PRO A 9 -5.33 -3.81 -5.21
N ALA A 10 -6.30 -3.83 -6.11
CA ALA A 10 -7.72 -3.61 -5.87
C ALA A 10 -8.62 -4.76 -6.35
N ALA A 11 -8.06 -5.88 -6.84
CA ALA A 11 -8.82 -7.03 -7.36
C ALA A 11 -9.54 -7.85 -6.28
N GLY A 12 -9.23 -7.63 -5.00
CA GLY A 12 -9.81 -8.41 -3.89
C GLY A 12 -11.29 -8.12 -3.67
N VAL A 13 -12.13 -9.14 -3.70
CA VAL A 13 -13.59 -9.06 -3.46
C VAL A 13 -13.98 -8.84 -1.99
N GLY A 14 -13.02 -8.77 -1.07
CA GLY A 14 -13.28 -8.41 0.33
C GLY A 14 -14.18 -9.40 1.10
N ALA A 15 -14.04 -10.70 0.88
CA ALA A 15 -14.90 -11.76 1.46
C ALA A 15 -15.14 -11.68 2.99
N ARG A 16 -14.24 -11.02 3.73
CA ARG A 16 -14.35 -10.81 5.19
C ARG A 16 -15.20 -9.62 5.60
N ALA A 17 -15.45 -8.67 4.71
CA ALA A 17 -16.13 -7.41 5.06
C ALA A 17 -17.66 -7.49 5.00
N GLN A 18 -18.25 -8.57 4.48
CA GLN A 18 -19.71 -8.76 4.32
C GLN A 18 -20.45 -7.56 3.67
N LEU A 19 -19.74 -6.80 2.84
CA LEU A 19 -20.27 -5.63 2.14
C LEU A 19 -20.85 -6.04 0.79
N LYS A 20 -21.87 -5.31 0.30
CA LYS A 20 -22.52 -5.57 -1.01
C LYS A 20 -21.55 -5.33 -2.18
N LEU A 21 -20.58 -4.43 -2.02
CA LEU A 21 -19.51 -4.14 -2.96
C LEU A 21 -18.18 -4.50 -2.33
N ALA A 22 -17.15 -4.74 -3.15
CA ALA A 22 -15.78 -4.85 -2.66
C ALA A 22 -15.43 -3.60 -1.84
N LYS A 23 -14.78 -3.81 -0.68
CA LYS A 23 -14.62 -2.77 0.37
C LYS A 23 -14.02 -1.47 -0.15
N GLN A 24 -13.09 -1.54 -1.11
CA GLN A 24 -12.41 -0.40 -1.69
C GLN A 24 -13.32 0.54 -2.50
N PHE A 25 -14.49 0.06 -2.93
CA PHE A 25 -15.49 0.86 -3.67
C PHE A 25 -16.61 1.41 -2.79
N ASN A 26 -16.54 1.22 -1.47
CA ASN A 26 -17.51 1.84 -0.56
C ASN A 26 -17.20 3.33 -0.40
N LEU A 27 -18.27 4.12 -0.30
CA LEU A 27 -18.20 5.56 -0.10
C LEU A 27 -17.83 5.91 1.35
N VAL A 28 -16.97 6.90 1.49
CA VAL A 28 -16.76 7.67 2.71
C VAL A 28 -16.98 9.14 2.31
N GLY A 29 -18.05 9.73 2.81
CA GLY A 29 -18.49 11.03 2.32
C GLY A 29 -18.84 10.99 0.83
N LYS A 30 -18.11 11.74 0.01
CA LYS A 30 -18.37 11.89 -1.45
C LYS A 30 -17.42 11.05 -2.33
N LYS A 31 -16.39 10.44 -1.78
CA LYS A 31 -15.39 9.65 -2.50
C LYS A 31 -15.39 8.20 -2.03
N THR A 32 -14.95 7.30 -2.87
CA THR A 32 -14.71 5.91 -2.50
C THR A 32 -13.38 5.75 -1.74
N ILE A 33 -13.24 4.66 -1.01
CA ILE A 33 -12.00 4.31 -0.29
C ILE A 33 -10.80 4.29 -1.23
N ILE A 34 -10.94 3.71 -2.43
CA ILE A 34 -9.85 3.64 -3.41
C ILE A 34 -9.46 5.03 -3.95
N GLU A 35 -10.41 5.94 -4.13
CA GLU A 35 -10.10 7.31 -4.54
C GLU A 35 -9.24 8.02 -3.50
N PHE A 36 -9.53 7.84 -2.21
CA PHE A 36 -8.68 8.37 -1.13
C PHE A 36 -7.31 7.71 -1.09
N ALA A 37 -7.22 6.40 -1.31
CA ALA A 37 -5.95 5.68 -1.32
C ALA A 37 -5.03 6.11 -2.49
N ILE A 38 -5.60 6.54 -3.61
CA ILE A 38 -4.89 7.02 -4.80
C ILE A 38 -4.50 8.50 -4.69
N ASP A 39 -5.29 9.32 -4.02
CA ASP A 39 -5.15 10.79 -3.94
C ASP A 39 -3.71 11.28 -3.61
N PRO A 40 -2.97 10.72 -2.63
CA PRO A 40 -1.61 11.15 -2.32
C PRO A 40 -0.63 10.97 -3.49
N PHE A 41 -0.78 9.89 -4.26
CA PHE A 41 0.05 9.61 -5.44
C PHE A 41 -0.26 10.54 -6.62
N LEU A 42 -1.51 10.97 -6.77
CA LEU A 42 -1.89 11.97 -7.78
C LEU A 42 -1.32 13.35 -7.45
N LYS A 43 -1.18 13.67 -6.16
CA LYS A 43 -0.64 14.94 -5.67
C LYS A 43 0.90 14.98 -5.72
N ASP A 44 1.57 13.83 -5.74
CA ASP A 44 3.02 13.79 -5.88
C ASP A 44 3.41 13.88 -7.36
N GLU A 45 4.14 14.96 -7.70
CA GLU A 45 4.62 15.19 -9.07
C GLU A 45 5.63 14.14 -9.52
N ASN A 46 6.38 13.52 -8.59
CA ASN A 46 7.34 12.47 -8.89
C ASN A 46 6.68 11.10 -9.14
N CYS A 47 5.42 10.91 -8.79
CA CYS A 47 4.64 9.74 -9.16
C CYS A 47 4.26 9.82 -10.65
N LYS A 48 4.97 9.07 -11.49
CA LYS A 48 4.82 9.08 -12.94
C LYS A 48 3.52 8.42 -13.38
N THR A 49 3.25 7.21 -12.87
CA THR A 49 2.09 6.39 -13.26
C THR A 49 1.58 5.62 -12.03
N ILE A 50 0.26 5.45 -11.97
CA ILE A 50 -0.43 4.68 -10.94
C ILE A 50 -1.09 3.48 -11.61
N TYR A 51 -0.56 2.29 -11.37
CA TYR A 51 -1.12 1.03 -11.86
C TYR A 51 -2.16 0.52 -10.87
N VAL A 52 -3.43 0.48 -11.28
CA VAL A 52 -4.53 -0.02 -10.45
C VAL A 52 -4.91 -1.40 -10.93
N VAL A 53 -4.69 -2.40 -10.08
CA VAL A 53 -4.94 -3.81 -10.42
C VAL A 53 -6.33 -4.19 -9.93
N VAL A 54 -7.25 -4.43 -10.85
CA VAL A 54 -8.67 -4.69 -10.58
C VAL A 54 -9.08 -6.12 -10.97
N ALA A 55 -10.23 -6.57 -10.52
CA ALA A 55 -10.82 -7.81 -11.01
C ALA A 55 -11.28 -7.66 -12.47
N GLU A 56 -11.46 -8.77 -13.18
CA GLU A 56 -11.87 -8.77 -14.59
C GLU A 56 -13.24 -8.11 -14.81
N ASP A 57 -14.18 -8.28 -13.88
CA ASP A 57 -15.52 -7.70 -13.90
C ASP A 57 -15.59 -6.50 -12.94
N THR A 58 -15.11 -5.32 -13.33
CA THR A 58 -15.07 -4.17 -12.43
C THR A 58 -15.81 -2.95 -12.97
N GLU A 59 -17.10 -3.10 -13.25
CA GLU A 59 -18.01 -1.97 -13.52
C GLU A 59 -17.89 -0.87 -12.45
N ALA A 60 -17.70 -1.27 -11.18
CA ALA A 60 -17.54 -0.33 -10.06
C ALA A 60 -16.27 0.55 -10.19
N TRP A 61 -15.19 0.06 -10.76
CA TRP A 61 -13.99 0.84 -11.02
C TRP A 61 -14.18 1.73 -12.24
N GLU A 62 -14.69 1.18 -13.33
CA GLU A 62 -14.91 1.91 -14.59
C GLU A 62 -15.89 3.07 -14.43
N ALA A 63 -16.88 2.96 -13.53
CA ALA A 63 -17.82 4.01 -13.20
C ALA A 63 -17.20 5.20 -12.43
N LEU A 64 -15.99 5.06 -11.87
CA LEU A 64 -15.33 6.14 -11.15
C LEU A 64 -14.62 7.08 -12.14
N PRO A 65 -14.85 8.41 -12.08
CA PRO A 65 -14.15 9.36 -12.95
C PRO A 65 -12.63 9.27 -12.86
N ILE A 66 -12.08 8.91 -11.68
CA ILE A 66 -10.66 8.77 -11.45
C ILE A 66 -10.03 7.68 -12.34
N SER A 67 -10.78 6.65 -12.75
CA SER A 67 -10.29 5.57 -13.62
C SER A 67 -9.80 6.07 -14.98
N GLN A 68 -10.28 7.25 -15.42
CA GLN A 68 -9.93 7.88 -16.68
C GLN A 68 -8.82 8.93 -16.54
N HIS A 69 -8.21 9.07 -15.36
CA HIS A 69 -7.14 10.03 -15.13
C HIS A 69 -5.87 9.63 -15.91
N ASN A 70 -5.21 10.59 -16.54
CA ASN A 70 -4.05 10.35 -17.43
C ASN A 70 -2.84 9.69 -16.78
N LYS A 71 -2.66 9.82 -15.45
CA LYS A 71 -1.64 9.12 -14.67
C LYS A 71 -2.04 7.67 -14.33
N ILE A 72 -3.29 7.23 -14.59
CA ILE A 72 -3.78 5.91 -14.17
C ILE A 72 -3.74 4.93 -15.33
N LYS A 73 -3.19 3.75 -15.08
CA LYS A 73 -3.28 2.55 -15.92
C LYS A 73 -3.99 1.45 -15.16
N THR A 74 -4.96 0.81 -15.80
CA THR A 74 -5.71 -0.30 -15.23
C THR A 74 -5.13 -1.62 -15.70
N CYS A 75 -4.88 -2.54 -14.76
CA CYS A 75 -4.38 -3.89 -15.01
C CYS A 75 -5.36 -4.92 -14.43
N ILE A 76 -5.37 -6.12 -14.99
CA ILE A 76 -6.19 -7.23 -14.47
C ILE A 76 -5.42 -8.01 -13.41
N GLY A 77 -6.06 -8.23 -12.27
CA GLY A 77 -5.51 -8.98 -11.15
C GLY A 77 -5.68 -10.49 -11.28
N ALA A 78 -5.42 -11.17 -10.17
CA ALA A 78 -5.50 -12.63 -10.08
C ALA A 78 -6.23 -13.06 -8.79
N SER A 79 -6.24 -14.37 -8.53
CA SER A 79 -6.98 -14.99 -7.43
C SER A 79 -6.52 -14.58 -6.03
N THR A 80 -5.29 -14.08 -5.88
CA THR A 80 -4.74 -13.61 -4.60
C THR A 80 -4.16 -12.21 -4.72
N ARG A 81 -3.95 -11.52 -3.56
CA ARG A 81 -3.30 -10.20 -3.53
C ARG A 81 -1.88 -10.28 -4.11
N MET A 82 -1.10 -11.28 -3.71
CA MET A 82 0.28 -11.46 -4.17
C MET A 82 0.33 -11.64 -5.71
N LEU A 83 -0.53 -12.50 -6.27
CA LEU A 83 -0.59 -12.71 -7.71
C LEU A 83 -1.11 -11.47 -8.46
N SER A 84 -2.02 -10.70 -7.87
CA SER A 84 -2.47 -9.42 -8.44
C SER A 84 -1.33 -8.40 -8.48
N VAL A 85 -0.51 -8.33 -7.41
CA VAL A 85 0.70 -7.50 -7.41
C VAL A 85 1.68 -7.98 -8.48
N LEU A 86 1.92 -9.29 -8.59
CA LEU A 86 2.80 -9.87 -9.61
C LEU A 86 2.35 -9.51 -11.04
N ASN A 87 1.05 -9.62 -11.34
CA ASN A 87 0.51 -9.20 -12.64
C ASN A 87 0.77 -7.71 -12.90
N GLY A 88 0.51 -6.85 -11.92
CA GLY A 88 0.78 -5.42 -12.07
C GLY A 88 2.26 -5.10 -12.26
N LEU A 89 3.18 -5.82 -11.60
CA LEU A 89 4.63 -5.68 -11.82
C LEU A 89 5.05 -6.12 -13.22
N GLN A 90 4.39 -7.12 -13.80
CA GLN A 90 4.63 -7.53 -15.19
C GLN A 90 4.22 -6.45 -16.18
N GLU A 91 3.09 -5.78 -15.98
CA GLU A 91 2.66 -4.63 -16.78
C GLU A 91 3.63 -3.44 -16.63
N ILE A 92 4.08 -3.13 -15.40
CA ILE A 92 5.06 -2.07 -15.16
C ILE A 92 6.35 -2.34 -15.93
N LYS A 93 6.83 -3.60 -15.95
CA LYS A 93 8.06 -4.01 -16.66
C LYS A 93 8.02 -3.75 -18.16
N GLU A 94 6.85 -3.79 -18.80
CA GLU A 94 6.71 -3.49 -20.22
C GLU A 94 6.82 -1.98 -20.52
N ASP A 95 6.54 -1.14 -19.53
CA ASP A 95 6.46 0.31 -19.66
C ASP A 95 7.67 1.07 -19.09
N GLU A 96 8.39 0.48 -18.13
CA GLU A 96 9.34 1.19 -17.28
C GLU A 96 10.70 0.47 -17.20
N ASP A 97 11.73 1.24 -16.83
CA ASP A 97 13.05 0.69 -16.54
C ASP A 97 13.02 -0.21 -15.31
N LYS A 98 13.82 -1.26 -15.32
CA LYS A 98 13.92 -2.25 -14.25
C LYS A 98 14.31 -1.66 -12.89
N SER A 99 15.04 -0.56 -12.91
CA SER A 99 15.51 0.14 -11.71
C SER A 99 14.50 1.08 -11.11
N ILE A 100 13.32 1.28 -11.76
CA ILE A 100 12.29 2.17 -11.23
C ILE A 100 11.80 1.68 -9.87
N LEU A 101 11.51 2.62 -8.97
CA LEU A 101 10.89 2.30 -7.69
C LEU A 101 9.40 2.06 -7.86
N VAL A 102 8.91 1.01 -7.23
CA VAL A 102 7.48 0.67 -7.17
C VAL A 102 7.00 0.82 -5.74
N ALA A 103 6.04 1.73 -5.53
CA ALA A 103 5.35 1.90 -4.25
C ALA A 103 4.05 1.08 -4.26
N VAL A 104 4.06 -0.09 -3.62
CA VAL A 104 2.87 -0.95 -3.51
C VAL A 104 2.00 -0.48 -2.35
N HIS A 105 0.76 -0.04 -2.63
CA HIS A 105 -0.15 0.49 -1.63
C HIS A 105 -1.53 -0.18 -1.65
N ASP A 106 -2.02 -0.60 -0.50
CA ASP A 106 -3.32 -1.24 -0.36
C ASP A 106 -4.48 -0.28 -0.71
N ALA A 107 -5.32 -0.63 -1.68
CA ALA A 107 -6.54 0.10 -2.04
C ALA A 107 -7.52 0.33 -0.87
N ALA A 108 -7.34 -0.37 0.23
CA ALA A 108 -8.15 -0.28 1.44
C ALA A 108 -7.50 0.55 2.57
N ARG A 109 -6.49 1.36 2.28
CA ARG A 109 -5.86 2.31 3.22
C ARG A 109 -6.07 3.75 2.75
N PRO A 110 -7.24 4.34 3.02
CA PRO A 110 -7.60 5.66 2.48
C PRO A 110 -6.94 6.84 3.21
N CYS A 111 -6.28 6.61 4.34
CA CYS A 111 -5.74 7.68 5.20
C CYS A 111 -4.22 7.80 5.11
N LEU A 112 -3.63 7.54 3.94
CA LEU A 112 -2.22 7.80 3.68
C LEU A 112 -1.99 9.32 3.64
N ASP A 113 -1.11 9.81 4.50
CA ASP A 113 -0.70 11.21 4.51
C ASP A 113 0.35 11.44 3.41
N LEU A 114 0.22 12.54 2.65
CA LEU A 114 1.18 12.92 1.61
C LEU A 114 2.59 13.11 2.20
N LYS A 115 2.71 13.68 3.39
CA LYS A 115 4.00 13.85 4.08
C LYS A 115 4.66 12.51 4.38
N ASP A 116 3.90 11.51 4.84
CA ASP A 116 4.42 10.16 5.09
C ASP A 116 4.86 9.50 3.78
N LEU A 117 4.12 9.70 2.68
CA LEU A 117 4.50 9.21 1.35
C LEU A 117 5.81 9.84 0.86
N LEU A 118 5.93 11.16 0.91
CA LEU A 118 7.14 11.88 0.46
C LEU A 118 8.37 11.48 1.26
N GLY A 119 8.26 11.41 2.60
CA GLY A 119 9.35 10.96 3.46
C GLY A 119 9.75 9.51 3.24
N LEU A 120 8.79 8.63 2.96
CA LEU A 120 9.05 7.24 2.57
C LEU A 120 9.84 7.16 1.26
N MET A 121 9.41 7.90 0.24
CA MET A 121 10.06 7.87 -1.08
C MET A 121 11.49 8.41 -1.04
N GLU A 122 11.73 9.50 -0.30
CA GLU A 122 13.07 10.02 -0.06
C GLU A 122 13.96 8.95 0.60
N LYS A 123 13.49 8.37 1.69
CA LYS A 123 14.24 7.33 2.40
C LYS A 123 14.49 6.09 1.54
N ALA A 124 13.49 5.61 0.78
CA ALA A 124 13.66 4.46 -0.08
C ALA A 124 14.72 4.68 -1.17
N GLN A 125 14.78 5.89 -1.74
CA GLN A 125 15.80 6.24 -2.72
C GLN A 125 17.21 6.24 -2.12
N ASP A 126 17.37 6.71 -0.89
CA ASP A 126 18.67 6.74 -0.23
C ASP A 126 19.11 5.32 0.19
N GLU A 127 18.22 4.52 0.75
CA GLU A 127 18.51 3.12 1.08
C GLU A 127 18.98 2.30 -0.13
N ILE A 128 18.33 2.46 -1.29
CA ILE A 128 18.72 1.73 -2.51
C ILE A 128 20.07 2.21 -3.06
N LYS A 129 20.41 3.48 -2.95
CA LYS A 129 21.75 3.98 -3.31
C LYS A 129 22.85 3.40 -2.41
N GLU A 130 22.52 3.09 -1.16
CA GLU A 130 23.44 2.51 -0.15
C GLU A 130 23.44 0.97 -0.15
N ASP A 131 22.96 0.33 -1.24
CA ASP A 131 22.83 -1.12 -1.41
C ASP A 131 21.80 -1.77 -0.46
N GLY A 132 20.90 -0.98 0.14
CA GLY A 132 19.72 -1.47 0.85
C GLY A 132 18.69 -2.06 -0.11
N GLN A 133 17.70 -2.78 0.45
CA GLN A 133 16.70 -3.48 -0.39
C GLN A 133 15.46 -2.65 -0.67
N GLY A 134 15.12 -1.68 0.19
CA GLY A 134 13.93 -0.84 0.09
C GLY A 134 13.47 -0.29 1.43
N CYS A 135 12.30 0.32 1.45
CA CYS A 135 11.73 0.95 2.64
C CYS A 135 10.19 0.80 2.65
N TYR A 136 9.59 0.78 3.83
CA TYR A 136 8.13 0.71 3.95
C TYR A 136 7.60 1.51 5.13
N LEU A 137 6.31 1.89 5.05
CA LEU A 137 5.64 2.55 6.16
C LEU A 137 5.35 1.56 7.30
N SER A 138 5.60 2.01 8.52
CA SER A 138 5.38 1.20 9.71
C SER A 138 5.06 2.07 10.92
N TYR A 139 4.35 1.53 11.91
CA TYR A 139 4.07 2.22 13.17
C TYR A 139 4.15 1.28 14.37
N GLN A 140 4.48 1.82 15.55
CA GLN A 140 4.55 1.03 16.78
C GLN A 140 3.16 0.83 17.41
N PRO A 141 2.87 -0.35 17.97
CA PRO A 141 1.68 -0.57 18.78
C PRO A 141 1.72 0.28 20.06
N SER A 142 0.56 0.79 20.49
CA SER A 142 0.40 1.47 21.78
C SER A 142 0.26 0.48 22.94
N GLU A 143 -0.29 -0.69 22.64
CA GLU A 143 -0.62 -1.73 23.60
C GLU A 143 0.58 -2.66 23.85
N SER A 144 0.50 -3.43 24.94
CA SER A 144 1.46 -4.53 25.20
C SER A 144 1.28 -5.64 24.17
N VAL A 145 2.39 -6.14 23.65
CA VAL A 145 2.40 -7.19 22.63
C VAL A 145 2.87 -8.52 23.23
N ASN A 146 2.06 -9.56 23.09
CA ASN A 146 2.36 -10.89 23.59
C ASN A 146 2.34 -11.91 22.45
N LEU A 147 3.32 -12.81 22.42
CA LEU A 147 3.29 -13.99 21.57
C LEU A 147 2.39 -15.06 22.25
N ILE A 148 1.32 -15.43 21.53
CA ILE A 148 0.34 -16.42 22.01
C ILE A 148 0.45 -17.70 21.19
N LYS A 149 0.42 -18.84 21.86
CA LYS A 149 0.30 -20.17 21.25
C LYS A 149 -0.70 -21.00 22.06
N ASN A 150 -1.69 -21.60 21.37
CA ASN A 150 -2.75 -22.39 22.01
C ASN A 150 -3.42 -21.65 23.18
N GLU A 151 -3.82 -20.38 22.94
CA GLU A 151 -4.48 -19.49 23.91
C GLU A 151 -3.66 -19.18 25.17
N LYS A 152 -2.35 -19.50 25.18
CA LYS A 152 -1.45 -19.23 26.30
C LYS A 152 -0.35 -18.29 25.90
N VAL A 153 -0.06 -17.32 26.78
CA VAL A 153 1.06 -16.40 26.62
C VAL A 153 2.37 -17.19 26.65
N GLN A 154 3.15 -17.10 25.57
CA GLN A 154 4.49 -17.71 25.49
C GLN A 154 5.57 -16.71 25.88
N LYS A 155 5.40 -15.46 25.43
CA LYS A 155 6.39 -14.39 25.65
C LYS A 155 5.71 -13.03 25.56
N SER A 156 6.06 -12.10 26.45
CA SER A 156 5.81 -10.68 26.26
C SER A 156 6.96 -10.10 25.42
N LEU A 157 6.64 -9.38 24.36
CA LEU A 157 7.61 -8.73 23.48
C LEU A 157 7.85 -7.29 23.95
N ASP A 158 9.09 -6.81 23.83
CA ASP A 158 9.32 -5.38 23.99
C ASP A 158 8.66 -4.65 22.82
N ARG A 159 7.65 -3.82 23.12
CA ARG A 159 6.91 -3.08 22.10
C ARG A 159 7.78 -2.08 21.33
N ASN A 160 8.93 -1.68 21.86
CA ASN A 160 9.86 -0.79 21.18
C ASN A 160 10.52 -1.48 19.98
N ASP A 161 10.63 -2.81 20.02
CA ASP A 161 11.18 -3.63 18.93
C ASP A 161 10.10 -4.17 17.98
N VAL A 162 8.82 -3.91 18.28
CA VAL A 162 7.70 -4.39 17.46
C VAL A 162 7.09 -3.25 16.64
N TRP A 163 7.06 -3.45 15.34
CA TRP A 163 6.47 -2.52 14.40
C TRP A 163 5.40 -3.21 13.55
N LEU A 164 4.30 -2.54 13.31
CA LEU A 164 3.21 -3.03 12.49
C LEU A 164 3.39 -2.53 11.06
N SER A 165 3.51 -3.46 10.12
CA SER A 165 3.64 -3.17 8.70
C SER A 165 2.42 -2.42 8.16
N ALA A 166 2.68 -1.32 7.49
CA ALA A 166 1.69 -0.60 6.71
C ALA A 166 2.14 -0.54 5.23
N THR A 167 1.40 0.14 4.41
CA THR A 167 1.76 0.45 3.04
C THR A 167 1.66 1.96 2.80
N PRO A 168 2.43 2.53 1.85
CA PRO A 168 3.20 1.87 0.79
C PRO A 168 4.42 1.10 1.28
N GLN A 169 4.78 0.06 0.49
CA GLN A 169 6.04 -0.68 0.57
C GLN A 169 6.80 -0.45 -0.73
N VAL A 170 8.02 0.06 -0.65
CA VAL A 170 8.77 0.58 -1.80
C VAL A 170 10.01 -0.26 -2.05
N PHE A 171 10.12 -0.78 -3.27
CA PHE A 171 11.21 -1.62 -3.74
C PHE A 171 11.56 -1.29 -5.19
N CYS A 172 12.75 -1.69 -5.63
CA CYS A 172 13.11 -1.71 -7.04
C CYS A 172 12.24 -2.74 -7.78
N LEU A 173 11.77 -2.40 -8.99
CA LEU A 173 10.92 -3.25 -9.83
C LEU A 173 11.55 -4.64 -10.06
N GLU A 174 12.82 -4.69 -10.45
CA GLU A 174 13.50 -5.97 -10.78
C GLU A 174 13.54 -6.91 -9.58
N ASP A 175 13.86 -6.38 -8.39
CA ASP A 175 13.98 -7.18 -7.17
C ASP A 175 12.62 -7.68 -6.71
N LEU A 176 11.61 -6.80 -6.66
CA LEU A 176 10.27 -7.18 -6.23
C LEU A 176 9.63 -8.19 -7.19
N LEU A 177 9.77 -7.97 -8.51
CA LEU A 177 9.30 -8.90 -9.53
C LEU A 177 9.98 -10.27 -9.38
N SER A 178 11.31 -10.30 -9.16
CA SER A 178 12.06 -11.54 -8.93
C SER A 178 11.59 -12.28 -7.68
N ALA A 179 11.37 -11.56 -6.56
CA ALA A 179 10.89 -12.15 -5.31
C ALA A 179 9.52 -12.81 -5.48
N LEU A 180 8.56 -12.08 -6.07
CA LEU A 180 7.20 -12.59 -6.21
C LEU A 180 7.08 -13.68 -7.29
N SER A 181 7.90 -13.63 -8.37
CA SER A 181 7.97 -14.72 -9.34
C SER A 181 8.48 -16.01 -8.69
N LYS A 182 9.57 -15.95 -7.93
CA LYS A 182 10.08 -17.11 -7.17
C LYS A 182 9.05 -17.62 -6.14
N ALA A 183 8.32 -16.71 -5.47
CA ALA A 183 7.26 -17.09 -4.55
C ALA A 183 6.16 -17.89 -5.24
N ASN A 184 5.76 -17.47 -6.44
CA ASN A 184 4.78 -18.17 -7.26
C ASN A 184 5.30 -19.54 -7.71
N ASP A 185 6.54 -19.63 -8.18
CA ASP A 185 7.17 -20.90 -8.63
C ASP A 185 7.33 -21.90 -7.46
N ASP A 186 7.63 -21.39 -6.26
CA ASP A 186 7.74 -22.18 -5.03
C ASP A 186 6.38 -22.49 -4.38
N GLU A 187 5.27 -22.07 -4.96
CA GLU A 187 3.91 -22.17 -4.40
C GLU A 187 3.78 -21.57 -2.98
N LYS A 188 4.59 -20.54 -2.67
CA LYS A 188 4.56 -19.83 -1.39
C LYS A 188 3.66 -18.61 -1.44
N VAL A 189 2.92 -18.39 -0.37
CA VAL A 189 2.03 -17.23 -0.22
C VAL A 189 2.59 -16.30 0.84
N PHE A 190 2.83 -15.05 0.46
CA PHE A 190 3.22 -13.98 1.36
C PHE A 190 2.08 -12.99 1.55
N THR A 191 2.01 -12.39 2.74
CA THR A 191 0.93 -11.46 3.10
C THR A 191 1.20 -10.04 2.62
N ASP A 192 2.48 -9.70 2.42
CA ASP A 192 2.96 -8.40 1.93
C ASP A 192 4.30 -8.55 1.20
N GLU A 193 4.77 -7.47 0.59
CA GLU A 193 5.99 -7.43 -0.21
C GLU A 193 7.23 -7.58 0.67
N VAL A 194 7.25 -6.97 1.86
CA VAL A 194 8.37 -7.06 2.83
C VAL A 194 8.67 -8.51 3.18
N SER A 195 7.65 -9.32 3.47
CA SER A 195 7.85 -10.73 3.85
C SER A 195 8.42 -11.56 2.70
N ALA A 196 8.04 -11.29 1.45
CA ALA A 196 8.61 -11.94 0.28
C ALA A 196 10.06 -11.52 0.04
N MET A 197 10.35 -10.23 0.13
CA MET A 197 11.69 -9.68 -0.05
C MET A 197 12.68 -10.23 0.99
N LEU A 198 12.33 -10.22 2.28
CA LEU A 198 13.15 -10.80 3.36
C LEU A 198 13.41 -12.30 3.15
N HIS A 199 12.43 -13.03 2.60
CA HIS A 199 12.59 -14.46 2.35
C HIS A 199 13.62 -14.75 1.24
N TYR A 200 13.61 -13.99 0.16
CA TYR A 200 14.43 -14.31 -1.02
C TYR A 200 15.77 -13.56 -1.09
N PHE A 201 15.87 -12.36 -0.51
CA PHE A 201 17.07 -11.53 -0.68
C PHE A 201 17.94 -11.43 0.57
N LYS A 202 17.41 -11.62 1.77
CA LYS A 202 18.16 -11.56 3.05
C LYS A 202 18.96 -10.26 3.24
N LYS A 203 18.54 -9.16 2.63
CA LYS A 203 19.09 -7.82 2.82
C LYS A 203 18.21 -7.04 3.79
N ASP A 204 18.77 -6.01 4.40
CA ASP A 204 18.05 -5.14 5.30
C ASP A 204 16.99 -4.33 4.54
N ILE A 205 15.81 -4.20 5.15
CA ILE A 205 14.71 -3.38 4.67
C ILE A 205 14.41 -2.34 5.74
N SER A 206 14.53 -1.07 5.38
CA SER A 206 14.30 0.03 6.31
C SER A 206 12.83 0.32 6.52
N ILE A 207 12.50 0.94 7.65
CA ILE A 207 11.17 1.47 7.92
C ILE A 207 11.17 2.99 7.87
N HIS A 208 10.05 3.57 7.43
CA HIS A 208 9.71 4.96 7.66
C HIS A 208 8.53 5.02 8.62
N PRO A 209 8.63 5.67 9.80
CA PRO A 209 7.52 5.80 10.72
C PRO A 209 6.35 6.56 10.10
N CYS A 210 5.14 6.08 10.27
CA CYS A 210 3.93 6.75 9.79
C CYS A 210 2.88 6.90 10.91
N ASN A 211 1.87 7.71 10.63
CA ASN A 211 0.73 7.88 11.51
C ASN A 211 -0.09 6.59 11.61
N LYS A 212 -0.60 6.30 12.82
CA LYS A 212 -1.54 5.20 13.05
C LYS A 212 -2.87 5.37 12.32
N THR A 213 -3.15 6.58 11.83
CA THR A 213 -4.33 6.87 11.00
C THR A 213 -4.30 6.16 9.65
N ASN A 214 -3.13 5.75 9.15
CA ASN A 214 -2.99 4.95 7.93
C ASN A 214 -3.47 3.50 8.13
N ILE A 215 -4.71 3.35 8.66
CA ILE A 215 -5.33 2.06 8.94
C ILE A 215 -5.83 1.38 7.67
N LYS A 216 -5.92 0.05 7.73
CA LYS A 216 -6.49 -0.76 6.65
C LYS A 216 -7.96 -1.08 6.98
N VAL A 217 -8.89 -0.68 6.12
CA VAL A 217 -10.29 -1.08 6.23
C VAL A 217 -10.40 -2.61 6.04
N THR A 218 -10.79 -3.30 7.10
CA THR A 218 -10.96 -4.76 7.12
C THR A 218 -12.36 -5.17 7.50
N LYS A 219 -13.06 -4.36 8.28
CA LYS A 219 -14.43 -4.56 8.76
C LYS A 219 -15.28 -3.32 8.49
N LYS A 220 -16.59 -3.46 8.62
CA LYS A 220 -17.52 -2.34 8.43
C LYS A 220 -17.32 -1.23 9.46
N GLU A 221 -16.99 -1.58 10.68
CA GLU A 221 -16.76 -0.65 11.79
C GLU A 221 -15.56 0.28 11.53
N ASP A 222 -14.59 -0.18 10.72
CA ASP A 222 -13.42 0.64 10.35
C ASP A 222 -13.81 1.87 9.53
N LEU A 223 -14.95 1.85 8.84
CA LEU A 223 -15.42 2.97 8.00
C LEU A 223 -15.69 4.23 8.80
N GLU A 224 -16.30 4.12 9.97
CA GLU A 224 -16.58 5.26 10.87
C GLU A 224 -15.26 5.89 11.36
N THR A 225 -14.29 5.06 11.70
CA THR A 225 -12.96 5.52 12.11
C THR A 225 -12.23 6.23 10.97
N VAL A 226 -12.31 5.66 9.76
CA VAL A 226 -11.72 6.26 8.54
C VAL A 226 -12.36 7.62 8.25
N GLU A 227 -13.68 7.74 8.35
CA GLU A 227 -14.38 9.02 8.13
C GLU A 227 -13.90 10.11 9.09
N GLN A 228 -13.71 9.76 10.35
CA GLN A 228 -13.15 10.69 11.34
C GLN A 228 -11.71 11.12 10.99
N TYR A 229 -10.86 10.18 10.60
CA TYR A 229 -9.47 10.48 10.21
C TYR A 229 -9.39 11.33 8.94
N LEU A 230 -10.19 11.03 7.92
CA LEU A 230 -10.23 11.81 6.69
C LEU A 230 -10.73 13.24 6.92
N ASN A 231 -11.73 13.43 7.79
CA ASN A 231 -12.19 14.76 8.17
C ASN A 231 -11.09 15.57 8.87
N CYS A 232 -10.29 14.93 9.74
CA CYS A 232 -9.13 15.59 10.35
C CYS A 232 -8.05 15.97 9.33
N LEU A 233 -7.74 15.07 8.38
CA LEU A 233 -6.73 15.34 7.34
C LEU A 233 -7.16 16.47 6.39
N LEU A 234 -8.43 16.54 6.01
CA LEU A 234 -8.97 17.63 5.18
C LEU A 234 -8.91 18.98 5.90
N TYR A 235 -9.21 19.02 7.19
CA TYR A 235 -9.16 20.25 7.99
C TYR A 235 -7.73 20.80 8.12
N THR A 236 -6.72 19.94 8.17
CA THR A 236 -5.32 20.36 8.28
C THR A 236 -4.75 20.84 6.96
N SER A 237 -5.22 20.34 5.82
CA SER A 237 -4.80 20.79 4.49
C SER A 237 -5.37 22.17 4.16
N ASP A 238 -6.64 22.42 4.44
CA ASP A 238 -7.27 23.71 4.18
C ASP A 238 -6.68 24.85 5.05
N ALA A 239 -6.30 24.54 6.30
CA ALA A 239 -5.64 25.50 7.19
C ALA A 239 -4.20 25.86 6.76
N ALA A 240 -3.53 25.01 6.00
CA ALA A 240 -2.18 25.29 5.48
C ALA A 240 -2.22 26.19 4.22
N ASP A 241 -3.27 26.09 3.41
CA ASP A 241 -3.46 26.92 2.21
C ASP A 241 -3.93 28.35 2.53
N GLU A 242 -4.57 28.58 3.68
CA GLU A 242 -4.99 29.94 4.13
C GLU A 242 -3.84 30.78 4.75
N THR A 243 -2.65 30.20 4.94
CA THR A 243 -1.50 30.88 5.57
C THR A 243 -0.37 31.23 4.61
N THR A 244 -0.57 31.08 3.32
CA THR A 244 0.33 31.52 2.23
C THR A 244 -0.31 32.63 1.43
#